data_b2f52f46c2bf6c11731c6defed563a98
#
_entry.id   b2f52f46c2bf6c11731c6defed563a98
#
_cell.length_a   1.000
_cell.length_b   1.000
_cell.length_c   1.000
_cell.angle_alpha   90.00
_cell.angle_beta   90.00
_cell.angle_gamma   90.00
#
_symmetry.space_group_name_H-M   'P 1'
#
loop_
_entity.id
_entity.type
_entity.pdbx_description
1 polymer ?
#
loop_
_entity_poly.entity_id
_entity_poly.type
_entity_poly.pdbx_seq_one_letter_code
_entity_poly.pdbx_strand_id
1 'polypeptide(L)'
;LKDAAATSIYGARAANGVIVITTKKGKAKSKLEISADAYWSVSSRADLDYLFNMASAENQFRFEELMHKYDPINLTSNDPYTRTSARRRYMSAPYGMLYERDNKKNLTAGEYEAKKQELIELGNRGVWKDDLNEYIFQRMMRQQYNVSLRGAAEKLDYAFSASYDDEDSYLQENGKRRVLLNLASNARLTKNLTFELAVNTMFS
;
A
#
# COMPACT_ATOMS: atom_id res chain seq x y z
N LEU A 1 26.75 -15.81 0.75
CA LEU A 1 28.14 -15.89 0.24
C LEU A 1 28.43 -14.62 -0.55
N LYS A 2 29.45 -13.91 -0.19
CA LYS A 2 30.03 -12.78 -0.92
C LYS A 2 31.48 -13.20 -1.20
N ASP A 3 32.06 -12.79 -2.26
CA ASP A 3 33.47 -12.94 -2.63
C ASP A 3 33.74 -13.88 -3.82
N ALA A 4 35.00 -13.97 -4.18
CA ALA A 4 35.51 -14.81 -5.25
C ALA A 4 35.06 -16.29 -5.14
N ALA A 5 34.80 -16.79 -3.92
CA ALA A 5 34.29 -18.14 -3.70
C ALA A 5 32.86 -18.31 -4.25
N ALA A 6 32.03 -17.27 -4.17
CA ALA A 6 30.66 -17.30 -4.72
C ALA A 6 30.69 -17.31 -6.25
N THR A 7 31.56 -16.53 -6.87
CA THR A 7 31.70 -16.48 -8.33
C THR A 7 32.29 -17.73 -8.91
N SER A 8 33.21 -18.43 -8.18
CA SER A 8 33.79 -19.69 -8.64
C SER A 8 32.79 -20.85 -8.67
N ILE A 9 31.80 -20.85 -7.76
CA ILE A 9 30.79 -21.92 -7.67
C ILE A 9 29.54 -21.60 -8.51
N TYR A 10 29.08 -20.34 -8.52
CA TYR A 10 27.81 -19.91 -9.12
C TYR A 10 27.96 -19.04 -10.37
N GLY A 11 29.23 -18.83 -10.83
CA GLY A 11 29.54 -18.07 -12.04
C GLY A 11 29.47 -16.56 -11.88
N ALA A 12 29.73 -15.84 -12.99
CA ALA A 12 29.85 -14.38 -13.01
C ALA A 12 28.61 -13.61 -12.49
N ARG A 13 27.44 -14.22 -12.56
CA ARG A 13 26.19 -13.61 -12.01
C ARG A 13 26.19 -13.49 -10.48
N ALA A 14 27.10 -14.18 -9.81
CA ALA A 14 27.26 -14.15 -8.35
C ALA A 14 28.15 -12.99 -7.85
N ALA A 15 28.58 -12.07 -8.72
CA ALA A 15 29.46 -10.94 -8.37
C ALA A 15 28.85 -10.04 -7.27
N ASN A 16 27.51 -9.90 -7.22
CA ASN A 16 26.81 -9.13 -6.19
C ASN A 16 26.44 -9.94 -4.94
N GLY A 17 26.87 -11.19 -4.85
CA GLY A 17 26.59 -12.12 -3.76
C GLY A 17 25.56 -13.19 -4.13
N VAL A 18 25.53 -14.27 -3.35
CA VAL A 18 24.61 -15.40 -3.52
C VAL A 18 23.91 -15.68 -2.20
N ILE A 19 22.59 -15.79 -2.26
CA ILE A 19 21.76 -16.27 -1.16
C ILE A 19 21.44 -17.73 -1.45
N VAL A 20 21.99 -18.64 -0.65
CA VAL A 20 21.69 -20.06 -0.74
C VAL A 20 20.60 -20.41 0.26
N ILE A 21 19.44 -20.85 -0.25
CA ILE A 21 18.32 -21.27 0.58
C ILE A 21 18.29 -22.80 0.56
N THR A 22 18.53 -23.40 1.72
CA THR A 22 18.37 -24.84 1.89
C THR A 22 17.09 -25.13 2.63
N THR A 23 16.16 -25.82 1.99
CA THR A 23 14.89 -26.21 2.62
C THR A 23 15.13 -27.27 3.68
N LYS A 24 14.29 -27.24 4.74
CA LYS A 24 14.34 -28.28 5.78
C LYS A 24 13.91 -29.61 5.19
N LYS A 25 14.78 -30.60 5.25
CA LYS A 25 14.51 -32.00 4.86
C LYS A 25 14.23 -32.83 6.13
N GLY A 26 13.53 -33.95 5.98
CA GLY A 26 13.40 -34.93 7.06
C GLY A 26 14.80 -35.45 7.46
N LYS A 27 15.07 -35.58 8.77
CA LYS A 27 16.31 -36.18 9.25
C LYS A 27 16.15 -37.71 9.21
N ALA A 28 17.17 -38.43 8.73
CA ALA A 28 17.15 -39.89 8.70
C ALA A 28 16.75 -40.51 10.05
N LYS A 29 15.77 -41.41 10.03
CA LYS A 29 15.17 -42.09 11.21
C LYS A 29 14.45 -41.13 12.18
N SER A 30 13.98 -39.95 11.75
CA SER A 30 13.18 -39.09 12.62
C SER A 30 11.72 -39.58 12.63
N LYS A 31 11.08 -39.53 13.83
CA LYS A 31 9.64 -39.68 13.96
C LYS A 31 8.93 -38.58 13.17
N LEU A 32 7.69 -38.82 12.84
CA LEU A 32 6.82 -37.78 12.27
C LEU A 32 6.80 -36.54 13.19
N GLU A 33 7.17 -35.43 12.64
CA GLU A 33 7.11 -34.12 13.30
C GLU A 33 6.05 -33.29 12.57
N ILE A 34 5.10 -32.76 13.32
CA ILE A 34 4.04 -31.89 12.83
C ILE A 34 4.21 -30.54 13.53
N SER A 35 4.22 -29.47 12.77
CA SER A 35 4.15 -28.11 13.32
C SER A 35 3.00 -27.34 12.67
N ALA A 36 2.34 -26.52 13.47
CA ALA A 36 1.32 -25.60 13.01
C ALA A 36 1.56 -24.25 13.66
N ASP A 37 1.52 -23.20 12.83
CA ASP A 37 1.71 -21.83 13.25
C ASP A 37 0.56 -20.99 12.71
N ALA A 38 0.10 -20.04 13.51
CA ALA A 38 -0.88 -19.06 13.12
C ALA A 38 -0.38 -17.67 13.49
N TYR A 39 -0.54 -16.74 12.58
CA TYR A 39 -0.14 -15.35 12.77
C TYR A 39 -1.29 -14.42 12.37
N TRP A 40 -1.56 -13.43 13.20
CA TRP A 40 -2.51 -12.36 12.93
C TRP A 40 -1.83 -11.03 13.17
N SER A 41 -2.08 -10.11 12.26
CA SER A 41 -1.66 -8.72 12.38
C SER A 41 -2.83 -7.82 12.01
N VAL A 42 -3.08 -6.83 12.85
CA VAL A 42 -4.10 -5.80 12.62
C VAL A 42 -3.43 -4.45 12.76
N SER A 43 -3.54 -3.61 11.75
CA SER A 43 -3.08 -2.22 11.80
C SER A 43 -4.25 -1.27 12.06
N SER A 44 -3.95 -0.11 12.63
CA SER A 44 -4.89 1.00 12.67
C SER A 44 -5.25 1.44 11.24
N ARG A 45 -6.35 2.17 11.10
CA ARG A 45 -6.62 2.92 9.86
C ARG A 45 -5.50 3.92 9.59
N ALA A 46 -5.37 4.32 8.34
CA ALA A 46 -4.44 5.39 7.96
C ALA A 46 -4.74 6.67 8.75
N ASP A 47 -3.70 7.31 9.25
CA ASP A 47 -3.82 8.64 9.85
C ASP A 47 -3.99 9.67 8.74
N LEU A 48 -5.23 10.13 8.56
CA LEU A 48 -5.57 11.08 7.50
C LEU A 48 -5.00 12.47 7.77
N ASP A 49 -4.76 12.83 9.01
CA ASP A 49 -4.14 14.12 9.35
C ASP A 49 -2.67 14.14 8.94
N TYR A 50 -1.99 13.02 9.09
CA TYR A 50 -0.61 12.86 8.62
C TYR A 50 -0.51 12.75 7.09
N LEU A 51 -1.39 11.96 6.47
CA LEU A 51 -1.37 11.74 5.01
C LEU A 51 -1.76 13.00 4.23
N PHE A 52 -2.75 13.72 4.71
CA PHE A 52 -3.30 14.92 4.09
C PHE A 52 -3.01 16.13 4.97
N ASN A 53 -1.73 16.41 5.21
CA ASN A 53 -1.30 17.59 5.97
C ASN A 53 -1.65 18.89 5.20
N MET A 54 -2.95 19.15 5.09
CA MET A 54 -3.51 20.30 4.38
C MET A 54 -3.68 21.48 5.31
N ALA A 55 -3.58 22.68 4.76
CA ALA A 55 -3.94 23.91 5.48
C ALA A 55 -5.42 23.85 5.90
N SER A 56 -5.74 24.40 7.08
CA SER A 56 -7.13 24.58 7.47
C SER A 56 -7.87 25.48 6.47
N ALA A 57 -9.21 25.32 6.39
CA ALA A 57 -10.03 26.14 5.51
C ALA A 57 -9.81 27.65 5.75
N GLU A 58 -9.66 28.07 7.00
CA GLU A 58 -9.37 29.46 7.36
C GLU A 58 -7.99 29.93 6.80
N ASN A 59 -6.95 29.10 6.95
CA ASN A 59 -5.62 29.43 6.40
C ASN A 59 -5.63 29.46 4.88
N GLN A 60 -6.42 28.58 4.24
CA GLN A 60 -6.61 28.59 2.79
C GLN A 60 -7.24 29.92 2.33
N PHE A 61 -8.33 30.33 2.97
CA PHE A 61 -8.96 31.63 2.67
C PHE A 61 -7.97 32.79 2.87
N ARG A 62 -7.27 32.83 3.99
CA ARG A 62 -6.27 33.86 4.29
C ARG A 62 -5.17 33.91 3.22
N PHE A 63 -4.68 32.76 2.80
CA PHE A 63 -3.66 32.67 1.74
C PHE A 63 -4.19 33.21 0.41
N GLU A 64 -5.39 32.81 0.00
CA GLU A 64 -6.01 33.25 -1.25
C GLU A 64 -6.34 34.75 -1.25
N GLU A 65 -6.78 35.29 -0.12
CA GLU A 65 -7.00 36.73 0.06
C GLU A 65 -5.70 37.53 -0.07
N LEU A 66 -4.60 37.03 0.50
CA LEU A 66 -3.28 37.63 0.36
C LEU A 66 -2.80 37.57 -1.10
N MET A 67 -2.93 36.40 -1.75
CA MET A 67 -2.55 36.26 -3.15
C MET A 67 -3.37 37.21 -4.04
N HIS A 68 -4.68 37.29 -3.83
CA HIS A 68 -5.55 38.20 -4.57
C HIS A 68 -5.18 39.69 -4.38
N LYS A 69 -4.74 40.03 -3.17
CA LYS A 69 -4.31 41.41 -2.84
C LYS A 69 -3.00 41.79 -3.54
N TYR A 70 -2.02 40.89 -3.57
CA TYR A 70 -0.68 41.18 -4.09
C TYR A 70 -0.48 40.82 -5.56
N ASP A 71 -1.21 39.86 -6.07
CA ASP A 71 -1.20 39.43 -7.47
C ASP A 71 -2.64 39.13 -7.96
N PRO A 72 -3.47 40.20 -8.10
CA PRO A 72 -4.85 40.02 -8.56
C PRO A 72 -4.82 39.45 -9.98
N ILE A 73 -5.55 38.37 -10.24
CA ILE A 73 -5.68 37.83 -11.59
C ILE A 73 -6.36 38.87 -12.48
N ASN A 74 -5.59 39.48 -13.33
CA ASN A 74 -6.10 40.38 -14.34
C ASN A 74 -6.63 39.58 -15.54
N LEU A 75 -7.93 39.24 -15.51
CA LEU A 75 -8.59 38.50 -16.58
C LEU A 75 -8.84 39.33 -17.83
N THR A 76 -8.51 40.65 -17.80
CA THR A 76 -8.57 41.52 -18.98
C THR A 76 -7.24 41.57 -19.73
N SER A 77 -6.17 40.97 -19.19
CA SER A 77 -4.88 40.89 -19.85
C SER A 77 -4.96 40.07 -21.13
N ASN A 78 -4.30 40.55 -22.19
CA ASN A 78 -4.18 39.82 -23.46
C ASN A 78 -3.21 38.63 -23.40
N ASP A 79 -2.65 38.33 -22.23
CA ASP A 79 -1.80 37.19 -22.02
C ASP A 79 -2.58 35.88 -22.21
N PRO A 80 -2.18 35.01 -23.15
CA PRO A 80 -2.84 33.74 -23.38
C PRO A 80 -2.90 32.82 -22.15
N TYR A 81 -1.98 32.95 -21.19
CA TYR A 81 -1.95 32.18 -19.96
C TYR A 81 -2.97 32.65 -18.92
N THR A 82 -3.36 33.93 -18.95
CA THR A 82 -4.35 34.50 -18.03
C THR A 82 -5.78 34.44 -18.60
N ARG A 83 -5.91 34.27 -19.91
CA ARG A 83 -7.19 34.40 -20.65
C ARG A 83 -7.93 33.07 -20.85
N THR A 84 -7.31 31.92 -20.59
CA THR A 84 -7.92 30.64 -20.94
C THR A 84 -9.00 30.20 -19.97
N SER A 85 -10.13 29.76 -20.52
CA SER A 85 -11.22 29.07 -19.81
C SER A 85 -10.74 27.89 -18.93
N ALA A 86 -9.55 27.36 -19.21
CA ALA A 86 -8.87 26.37 -18.40
C ALA A 86 -8.52 26.90 -16.99
N ARG A 87 -8.06 28.13 -16.86
CA ARG A 87 -7.71 28.70 -15.55
C ARG A 87 -8.93 28.92 -14.65
N ARG A 88 -10.09 29.27 -15.23
CA ARG A 88 -11.37 29.31 -14.48
C ARG A 88 -11.79 27.96 -13.93
N ARG A 89 -11.44 26.88 -14.60
CA ARG A 89 -11.78 25.53 -14.20
C ARG A 89 -11.04 25.06 -12.96
N TYR A 90 -9.88 25.67 -12.69
CA TYR A 90 -9.00 25.35 -11.56
C TYR A 90 -8.95 26.44 -10.49
N MET A 91 -9.82 27.43 -10.53
CA MET A 91 -9.95 28.38 -9.44
C MET A 91 -10.42 27.67 -8.18
N SER A 92 -9.74 27.90 -7.08
CA SER A 92 -10.24 27.54 -5.77
C SER A 92 -11.58 28.25 -5.46
N ALA A 93 -12.41 27.68 -4.61
CA ALA A 93 -13.66 28.33 -4.21
C ALA A 93 -13.43 29.74 -3.61
N PRO A 94 -12.45 29.94 -2.68
CA PRO A 94 -12.13 31.27 -2.17
C PRO A 94 -11.76 32.27 -3.27
N TYR A 95 -10.91 31.85 -4.20
CA TYR A 95 -10.46 32.76 -5.27
C TYR A 95 -11.60 33.09 -6.25
N GLY A 96 -12.45 32.13 -6.56
CA GLY A 96 -13.66 32.36 -7.38
C GLY A 96 -14.59 33.39 -6.73
N MET A 97 -14.78 33.30 -5.43
CA MET A 97 -15.60 34.24 -4.67
C MET A 97 -15.01 35.66 -4.65
N LEU A 98 -13.69 35.79 -4.47
CA LEU A 98 -12.99 37.08 -4.55
C LEU A 98 -13.14 37.71 -5.93
N TYR A 99 -13.01 36.90 -6.98
CA TYR A 99 -13.22 37.35 -8.35
C TYR A 99 -14.64 37.82 -8.63
N GLU A 100 -15.66 37.07 -8.17
CA GLU A 100 -17.07 37.46 -8.32
C GLU A 100 -17.39 38.77 -7.56
N ARG A 101 -16.79 38.97 -6.38
CA ARG A 101 -16.92 40.20 -5.60
C ARG A 101 -16.29 41.41 -6.29
N ASP A 102 -15.02 41.29 -6.68
CA ASP A 102 -14.19 42.46 -7.06
C ASP A 102 -14.32 42.80 -8.54
N ASN A 103 -14.43 41.79 -9.40
CA ASN A 103 -14.43 42.00 -10.86
C ASN A 103 -15.82 41.99 -11.48
N LYS A 104 -16.69 41.05 -11.05
CA LYS A 104 -18.04 40.94 -11.64
C LYS A 104 -19.11 41.66 -10.82
N LYS A 105 -18.81 41.98 -9.59
CA LYS A 105 -19.76 42.60 -8.64
C LYS A 105 -21.04 41.78 -8.46
N ASN A 106 -20.99 40.49 -8.68
CA ASN A 106 -22.11 39.56 -8.47
C ASN A 106 -22.24 39.16 -6.99
N LEU A 107 -21.26 39.48 -6.18
CA LEU A 107 -21.20 39.15 -4.78
C LEU A 107 -20.89 40.43 -3.98
N THR A 108 -21.73 40.78 -3.04
CA THR A 108 -21.47 41.89 -2.11
C THR A 108 -20.43 41.47 -1.06
N ALA A 109 -19.80 42.44 -0.39
CA ALA A 109 -18.86 42.15 0.69
C ALA A 109 -19.51 41.32 1.82
N GLY A 110 -20.76 41.61 2.17
CA GLY A 110 -21.48 40.85 3.19
C GLY A 110 -21.78 39.41 2.78
N GLU A 111 -22.18 39.20 1.54
CA GLU A 111 -22.42 37.85 1.01
C GLU A 111 -21.11 37.04 0.89
N TYR A 112 -20.01 37.71 0.57
CA TYR A 112 -18.68 37.09 0.57
C TYR A 112 -18.32 36.57 1.96
N GLU A 113 -18.41 37.42 3.00
CA GLU A 113 -18.09 37.01 4.37
C GLU A 113 -19.02 35.90 4.88
N ALA A 114 -20.33 35.94 4.57
CA ALA A 114 -21.25 34.88 4.94
C ALA A 114 -20.89 33.53 4.31
N LYS A 115 -20.62 33.51 3.01
CA LYS A 115 -20.19 32.28 2.30
C LYS A 115 -18.82 31.79 2.76
N LYS A 116 -17.90 32.72 3.07
CA LYS A 116 -16.59 32.39 3.63
C LYS A 116 -16.75 31.63 4.95
N GLN A 117 -17.56 32.14 5.86
CA GLN A 117 -17.80 31.50 7.15
C GLN A 117 -18.46 30.10 6.97
N GLU A 118 -19.45 29.98 6.09
CA GLU A 118 -20.06 28.70 5.77
C GLU A 118 -19.03 27.66 5.27
N LEU A 119 -18.14 28.04 4.36
CA LEU A 119 -17.11 27.14 3.83
C LEU A 119 -16.03 26.80 4.87
N ILE A 120 -15.67 27.75 5.75
CA ILE A 120 -14.75 27.49 6.86
C ILE A 120 -15.37 26.50 7.84
N GLU A 121 -16.64 26.69 8.20
CA GLU A 121 -17.36 25.76 9.07
C GLU A 121 -17.47 24.35 8.44
N LEU A 122 -17.80 24.27 7.14
CA LEU A 122 -17.86 23.02 6.41
C LEU A 122 -16.49 22.30 6.40
N GLY A 123 -15.42 23.04 6.14
CA GLY A 123 -14.06 22.51 6.17
C GLY A 123 -13.64 22.01 7.56
N ASN A 124 -14.05 22.72 8.61
CA ASN A 124 -13.73 22.37 10.00
C ASN A 124 -14.52 21.14 10.50
N ARG A 125 -15.67 20.82 9.91
CA ARG A 125 -16.40 19.58 10.25
C ARG A 125 -15.62 18.30 9.91
N GLY A 126 -14.69 18.38 8.96
CA GLY A 126 -13.87 17.23 8.59
C GLY A 126 -14.64 16.09 7.92
N VAL A 127 -15.84 16.33 7.41
CA VAL A 127 -16.74 15.31 6.80
C VAL A 127 -16.03 14.46 5.75
N TRP A 128 -15.14 15.05 4.96
CA TRP A 128 -14.38 14.32 3.95
C TRP A 128 -13.48 13.22 4.54
N LYS A 129 -13.01 13.38 5.79
CA LYS A 129 -12.22 12.34 6.47
C LYS A 129 -13.10 11.16 6.89
N ASP A 130 -14.32 11.46 7.32
CA ASP A 130 -15.30 10.44 7.66
C ASP A 130 -15.71 9.65 6.41
N ASP A 131 -15.96 10.34 5.29
CA ASP A 131 -16.26 9.72 4.00
C ASP A 131 -15.08 8.85 3.51
N LEU A 132 -13.84 9.33 3.61
CA LEU A 132 -12.66 8.54 3.25
C LEU A 132 -12.53 7.29 4.13
N ASN A 133 -12.80 7.40 5.42
CA ASN A 133 -12.76 6.27 6.35
C ASN A 133 -13.94 5.31 6.17
N GLU A 134 -15.07 5.79 5.68
CA GLU A 134 -16.25 4.95 5.45
C GLU A 134 -16.17 4.21 4.12
N TYR A 135 -15.72 4.88 3.04
CA TYR A 135 -15.82 4.34 1.68
C TYR A 135 -14.49 3.91 1.05
N ILE A 136 -13.36 4.37 1.58
CA ILE A 136 -12.06 4.14 0.94
C ILE A 136 -11.10 3.40 1.85
N PHE A 137 -10.96 3.83 3.11
CA PHE A 137 -9.97 3.26 4.01
C PHE A 137 -10.56 2.29 5.01
N GLN A 138 -9.86 1.20 5.22
CA GLN A 138 -10.17 0.22 6.25
C GLN A 138 -8.93 -0.10 7.10
N ARG A 139 -9.13 -0.89 8.16
CA ARG A 139 -8.01 -1.47 8.89
C ARG A 139 -7.38 -2.57 8.06
N MET A 140 -6.07 -2.53 7.93
CA MET A 140 -5.35 -3.64 7.33
C MET A 140 -5.35 -4.81 8.30
N MET A 141 -5.74 -5.99 7.82
CA MET A 141 -5.69 -7.24 8.57
C MET A 141 -4.94 -8.28 7.75
N ARG A 142 -4.06 -9.00 8.41
CA ARG A 142 -3.36 -10.12 7.81
C ARG A 142 -3.47 -11.33 8.69
N GLN A 143 -3.84 -12.45 8.09
CA GLN A 143 -3.93 -13.75 8.72
C GLN A 143 -3.04 -14.72 7.95
N GLN A 144 -2.23 -15.47 8.65
CA GLN A 144 -1.40 -16.49 8.05
C GLN A 144 -1.47 -17.76 8.88
N TYR A 145 -1.72 -18.86 8.21
CA TYR A 145 -1.79 -20.19 8.80
C TYR A 145 -0.80 -21.09 8.09
N ASN A 146 0.07 -21.74 8.83
CA ASN A 146 1.04 -22.67 8.29
C ASN A 146 0.91 -24.00 8.99
N VAL A 147 0.90 -25.07 8.21
CA VAL A 147 0.99 -26.43 8.72
C VAL A 147 2.14 -27.10 7.99
N SER A 148 3.02 -27.73 8.73
CA SER A 148 4.07 -28.54 8.12
C SER A 148 4.19 -29.89 8.80
N LEU A 149 4.50 -30.90 8.01
CA LEU A 149 4.78 -32.22 8.49
C LEU A 149 6.06 -32.73 7.78
N ARG A 150 6.89 -33.37 8.57
CA ARG A 150 8.12 -33.94 8.09
C ARG A 150 8.44 -35.22 8.81
N GLY A 151 9.06 -36.13 8.11
CA GLY A 151 9.48 -37.40 8.70
C GLY A 151 10.45 -38.12 7.81
N ALA A 152 11.03 -39.17 8.35
CA ALA A 152 11.91 -40.04 7.61
C ALA A 152 11.77 -41.48 8.06
N ALA A 153 11.60 -42.35 7.08
CA ALA A 153 11.73 -43.78 7.21
C ALA A 153 13.13 -44.21 6.73
N GLU A 154 13.40 -45.50 6.78
CA GLU A 154 14.73 -46.03 6.42
C GLU A 154 15.14 -45.65 4.99
N LYS A 155 14.21 -45.63 4.04
CA LYS A 155 14.45 -45.36 2.63
C LYS A 155 13.72 -44.15 2.08
N LEU A 156 12.93 -43.45 2.89
CA LEU A 156 12.09 -42.35 2.45
C LEU A 156 12.17 -41.19 3.43
N ASP A 157 12.58 -40.04 2.94
CA ASP A 157 12.48 -38.78 3.66
C ASP A 157 11.41 -37.93 2.98
N TYR A 158 10.55 -37.29 3.76
CA TYR A 158 9.49 -36.44 3.23
C TYR A 158 9.30 -35.19 4.07
N ALA A 159 8.93 -34.13 3.41
CA ALA A 159 8.48 -32.87 4.02
C ALA A 159 7.33 -32.33 3.20
N PHE A 160 6.27 -31.96 3.88
CA PHE A 160 5.12 -31.29 3.30
C PHE A 160 4.84 -30.02 4.10
N SER A 161 4.48 -28.94 3.42
CA SER A 161 3.95 -27.77 4.08
C SER A 161 2.83 -27.15 3.27
N ALA A 162 1.82 -26.66 3.97
CA ALA A 162 0.73 -25.88 3.42
C ALA A 162 0.65 -24.57 4.19
N SER A 163 0.52 -23.46 3.48
CA SER A 163 0.25 -22.17 4.09
C SER A 163 -0.89 -21.47 3.38
N TYR A 164 -1.71 -20.80 4.19
CA TYR A 164 -2.76 -19.89 3.75
C TYR A 164 -2.45 -18.50 4.27
N ASP A 165 -2.47 -17.54 3.39
CA ASP A 165 -2.19 -16.12 3.66
C ASP A 165 -3.37 -15.31 3.13
N ASP A 166 -4.01 -14.54 4.01
CA ASP A 166 -5.14 -13.68 3.72
C ASP A 166 -4.81 -12.28 4.24
N GLU A 167 -4.75 -11.33 3.34
CA GLU A 167 -4.35 -9.96 3.64
C GLU A 167 -5.38 -9.00 3.04
N ASP A 168 -6.06 -8.27 3.92
CA ASP A 168 -6.86 -7.11 3.55
C ASP A 168 -5.97 -5.86 3.59
N SER A 169 -5.94 -5.14 2.48
CA SER A 169 -5.21 -3.86 2.38
C SER A 169 -5.90 -2.77 3.20
N TYR A 170 -5.21 -1.66 3.40
CA TYR A 170 -5.80 -0.45 3.98
C TYR A 170 -6.85 0.21 3.06
N LEU A 171 -6.89 -0.14 1.77
CA LEU A 171 -7.95 0.24 0.85
C LEU A 171 -9.05 -0.83 0.85
N GLN A 172 -10.30 -0.40 0.90
CA GLN A 172 -11.44 -1.30 0.79
C GLN A 172 -11.40 -2.06 -0.54
N GLU A 173 -11.96 -3.26 -0.54
CA GLU A 173 -12.02 -4.17 -1.69
C GLU A 173 -10.66 -4.55 -2.30
N ASN A 174 -9.57 -4.19 -1.66
CA ASN A 174 -8.23 -4.54 -2.08
C ASN A 174 -7.61 -5.51 -1.08
N GLY A 175 -7.68 -6.78 -1.40
CA GLY A 175 -7.14 -7.87 -0.59
C GLY A 175 -6.33 -8.84 -1.43
N LYS A 176 -5.59 -9.70 -0.77
CA LYS A 176 -4.80 -10.75 -1.41
C LYS A 176 -4.95 -12.05 -0.63
N ARG A 177 -5.35 -13.09 -1.32
CA ARG A 177 -5.42 -14.45 -0.78
C ARG A 177 -4.42 -15.33 -1.49
N ARG A 178 -3.73 -16.17 -0.73
CA ARG A 178 -2.71 -17.03 -1.29
C ARG A 178 -2.65 -18.36 -0.55
N VAL A 179 -2.63 -19.42 -1.30
CA VAL A 179 -2.35 -20.78 -0.80
C VAL A 179 -1.02 -21.24 -1.38
N LEU A 180 -0.12 -21.71 -0.54
CA LEU A 180 1.14 -22.32 -0.94
C LEU A 180 1.17 -23.75 -0.46
N LEU A 181 1.52 -24.66 -1.36
CA LEU A 181 1.72 -26.06 -1.06
C LEU A 181 3.13 -26.46 -1.51
N ASN A 182 3.90 -27.03 -0.60
CA ASN A 182 5.22 -27.54 -0.89
C ASN A 182 5.33 -28.98 -0.46
N LEU A 183 5.85 -29.82 -1.34
CA LEU A 183 6.15 -31.22 -1.09
C LEU A 183 7.60 -31.45 -1.51
N ALA A 184 8.37 -32.04 -0.63
CA ALA A 184 9.70 -32.57 -0.94
C ALA A 184 9.82 -34.00 -0.44
N SER A 185 10.32 -34.88 -1.27
CA SER A 185 10.51 -36.27 -0.93
C SER A 185 11.79 -36.82 -1.57
N ASN A 186 12.54 -37.61 -0.81
CA ASN A 186 13.72 -38.33 -1.28
C ASN A 186 13.54 -39.81 -0.99
N ALA A 187 13.46 -40.62 -2.01
CA ALA A 187 13.35 -42.05 -1.90
C ALA A 187 14.65 -42.75 -2.35
N ARG A 188 15.29 -43.47 -1.46
CA ARG A 188 16.47 -44.30 -1.74
C ARG A 188 16.06 -45.65 -2.24
N LEU A 189 16.00 -45.81 -3.55
CA LEU A 189 15.51 -47.04 -4.19
C LEU A 189 16.56 -48.18 -4.08
N THR A 190 17.82 -47.82 -4.25
CA THR A 190 18.95 -48.75 -4.07
C THR A 190 20.09 -48.05 -3.40
N LYS A 191 21.22 -48.75 -3.15
CA LYS A 191 22.44 -48.13 -2.59
C LYS A 191 23.00 -46.99 -3.47
N ASN A 192 22.74 -47.04 -4.78
CA ASN A 192 23.30 -46.13 -5.76
C ASN A 192 22.24 -45.30 -6.49
N LEU A 193 20.95 -45.44 -6.15
CA LEU A 193 19.88 -44.75 -6.83
C LEU A 193 18.96 -44.08 -5.81
N THR A 194 18.87 -42.78 -5.92
CA THR A 194 17.94 -41.95 -5.12
C THR A 194 17.00 -41.21 -6.08
N PHE A 195 15.73 -41.24 -5.79
CA PHE A 195 14.73 -40.45 -6.48
C PHE A 195 14.34 -39.26 -5.62
N GLU A 196 14.44 -38.07 -6.19
CA GLU A 196 14.07 -36.81 -5.53
C GLU A 196 12.85 -36.21 -6.24
N LEU A 197 11.82 -35.88 -5.46
CA LEU A 197 10.62 -35.18 -5.91
C LEU A 197 10.48 -33.88 -5.13
N ALA A 198 10.31 -32.76 -5.85
CA ALA A 198 9.96 -31.48 -5.26
C ALA A 198 8.83 -30.85 -6.05
N VAL A 199 7.72 -30.54 -5.37
CA VAL A 199 6.56 -29.87 -5.95
C VAL A 199 6.27 -28.63 -5.12
N ASN A 200 6.21 -27.47 -5.79
CA ASN A 200 5.86 -26.21 -5.18
C ASN A 200 4.72 -25.61 -6.00
N THR A 201 3.61 -25.32 -5.36
CA THR A 201 2.41 -24.79 -6.03
C THR A 201 1.90 -23.58 -5.26
N MET A 202 1.50 -22.56 -5.98
CA MET A 202 0.91 -21.35 -5.42
C MET A 202 -0.38 -21.03 -6.18
N PHE A 203 -1.42 -20.74 -5.42
CA PHE A 203 -2.70 -20.21 -5.90
C PHE A 203 -2.91 -18.84 -5.27
N SER A 204 -3.28 -17.84 -6.06
CA SER A 204 -3.53 -16.46 -5.62
C SER A 204 -4.74 -15.89 -6.32
#